data_711687c49ce5bf1b59654ebc6dded191
#
_entry.id   711687c49ce5bf1b59654ebc6dded191
#
_cell.length_a   1.000
_cell.length_b   1.000
_cell.length_c   1.000
_cell.angle_alpha   90.00
_cell.angle_beta   90.00
_cell.angle_gamma   90.00
#
_symmetry.space_group_name_H-M   'P 1'
#
loop_
_entity.id
_entity.type
_entity.pdbx_description
1 polymer ?
#
loop_
_entity_poly.entity_id
_entity_poly.type
_entity_poly.pdbx_seq_one_letter_code
_entity_poly.pdbx_strand_id
1 'polypeptide(L)'
;MVFFRSATFELLLARSRGVDMPTLEKPSYVQAVGLLLLAMVSIQSSGTLAKVLFNEFPVLTVSALRMLLSAVILALIFRVWRINFKQVRWKAILSYGCALAGMNILFYSAINRLPLGIAVSFEFIGPLGVALYYAKQKYDFIWVGLAILGIILLFPFDAAAEALDPIGILYALGAGAFWAVYIVAGQKPSGISGNHTVCLGMFVGTLILLPILIMSPGLSLVFESPYWFYFIALAVMASALPFSLEMIALRNLSPLSFGTLTSLEPAIAALSGFIFLSEQLLWTQTLALLTIVAASVGCTVTTQHARQAREKAEKIKKANKADPS
;
A
#
# COMPACT_ATOMS: atom_id res chain seq x y z
N MET A 1 -4.17 -23.49 3.04
CA MET A 1 -3.17 -23.58 1.97
C MET A 1 -3.67 -24.26 0.67
N VAL A 2 -4.79 -24.94 0.66
CA VAL A 2 -5.35 -25.68 -0.51
C VAL A 2 -6.25 -24.80 -1.39
N PHE A 3 -6.90 -23.77 -0.86
CA PHE A 3 -7.85 -22.92 -1.62
C PHE A 3 -7.18 -21.90 -2.58
N PHE A 4 -5.95 -21.49 -2.31
CA PHE A 4 -5.21 -20.54 -3.17
C PHE A 4 -4.55 -21.20 -4.39
N ARG A 5 -4.31 -22.51 -4.32
CA ARG A 5 -3.67 -23.27 -5.42
C ARG A 5 -4.62 -23.56 -6.59
N SER A 6 -5.93 -23.60 -6.32
CA SER A 6 -6.95 -23.90 -7.34
C SER A 6 -7.24 -22.71 -8.25
N ALA A 7 -7.54 -21.53 -7.69
CA ALA A 7 -8.06 -20.40 -8.49
C ALA A 7 -7.01 -19.75 -9.40
N THR A 8 -5.77 -19.57 -8.92
CA THR A 8 -4.71 -18.90 -9.72
C THR A 8 -4.13 -19.83 -10.78
N PHE A 9 -4.01 -21.12 -10.49
CA PHE A 9 -3.49 -22.11 -11.42
C PHE A 9 -4.53 -22.49 -12.47
N GLU A 10 -5.80 -22.63 -12.10
CA GLU A 10 -6.92 -22.81 -13.01
C GLU A 10 -7.12 -21.61 -13.96
N LEU A 11 -6.95 -20.38 -13.44
CA LEU A 11 -6.97 -19.15 -14.25
C LEU A 11 -5.82 -19.08 -15.27
N LEU A 12 -4.65 -19.60 -14.92
CA LEU A 12 -3.51 -19.70 -15.83
C LEU A 12 -3.76 -20.76 -16.93
N LEU A 13 -4.39 -21.87 -16.61
CA LEU A 13 -4.72 -22.95 -17.55
C LEU A 13 -5.90 -22.59 -18.46
N ALA A 14 -6.95 -21.94 -17.94
CA ALA A 14 -8.09 -21.50 -18.76
C ALA A 14 -7.67 -20.50 -19.83
N ARG A 15 -6.72 -19.63 -19.52
CA ARG A 15 -6.18 -18.64 -20.47
C ARG A 15 -5.33 -19.27 -21.59
N SER A 16 -4.74 -20.43 -21.37
CA SER A 16 -3.99 -21.17 -22.40
C SER A 16 -4.88 -21.85 -23.43
N ARG A 17 -6.17 -22.04 -23.10
CA ARG A 17 -7.15 -22.76 -23.93
C ARG A 17 -8.09 -21.88 -24.75
N GLY A 18 -7.89 -20.53 -24.76
CA GLY A 18 -8.70 -19.62 -25.56
C GLY A 18 -10.17 -19.52 -25.11
N VAL A 19 -10.50 -19.94 -23.90
CA VAL A 19 -11.83 -19.83 -23.33
C VAL A 19 -12.05 -18.37 -22.94
N ASP A 20 -13.14 -17.76 -23.40
CA ASP A 20 -13.60 -16.43 -22.97
C ASP A 20 -13.68 -16.41 -21.44
N MET A 21 -12.82 -15.60 -20.84
CA MET A 21 -12.76 -15.53 -19.38
C MET A 21 -14.10 -14.98 -18.87
N PRO A 22 -14.72 -15.65 -17.90
CA PRO A 22 -15.81 -15.02 -17.17
C PRO A 22 -15.28 -13.69 -16.64
N THR A 23 -15.99 -12.60 -16.91
CA THR A 23 -15.69 -11.29 -16.35
C THR A 23 -15.56 -11.46 -14.85
N LEU A 24 -14.32 -11.41 -14.33
CA LEU A 24 -14.08 -11.53 -12.89
C LEU A 24 -14.97 -10.48 -12.24
N GLU A 25 -15.97 -10.93 -11.50
CA GLU A 25 -16.84 -10.04 -10.73
C GLU A 25 -15.93 -9.12 -9.90
N LYS A 26 -16.26 -7.82 -9.92
CA LYS A 26 -15.53 -6.86 -9.10
C LYS A 26 -15.55 -7.36 -7.66
N PRO A 27 -14.40 -7.39 -6.97
CA PRO A 27 -14.38 -7.85 -5.60
C PRO A 27 -15.39 -7.07 -4.77
N SER A 28 -16.08 -7.76 -3.88
CA SER A 28 -16.97 -7.12 -2.92
C SER A 28 -16.17 -6.15 -2.04
N TYR A 29 -16.86 -5.21 -1.39
CA TYR A 29 -16.22 -4.28 -0.47
C TYR A 29 -15.39 -5.02 0.61
N VAL A 30 -15.94 -6.08 1.19
CA VAL A 30 -15.26 -6.90 2.22
C VAL A 30 -14.03 -7.61 1.65
N GLN A 31 -14.11 -8.12 0.43
CA GLN A 31 -12.96 -8.73 -0.24
C GLN A 31 -11.85 -7.70 -0.48
N ALA A 32 -12.20 -6.48 -0.91
CA ALA A 32 -11.24 -5.41 -1.10
C ALA A 32 -10.53 -5.01 0.21
N VAL A 33 -11.27 -4.95 1.32
CA VAL A 33 -10.70 -4.76 2.67
C VAL A 33 -9.76 -5.90 3.03
N GLY A 34 -10.18 -7.16 2.83
CA GLY A 34 -9.34 -8.33 3.11
C GLY A 34 -8.05 -8.35 2.31
N LEU A 35 -8.09 -7.93 1.02
CA LEU A 35 -6.90 -7.82 0.18
C LEU A 35 -5.94 -6.73 0.69
N LEU A 36 -6.49 -5.60 1.15
CA LEU A 36 -5.68 -4.54 1.74
C LEU A 36 -4.98 -5.00 3.03
N LEU A 37 -5.71 -5.69 3.92
CA LEU A 37 -5.13 -6.27 5.13
C LEU A 37 -4.04 -7.29 4.82
N LEU A 38 -4.25 -8.14 3.82
CA LEU A 38 -3.24 -9.11 3.36
C LEU A 38 -2.00 -8.42 2.82
N ALA A 39 -2.16 -7.30 2.10
CA ALA A 39 -1.04 -6.49 1.63
C ALA A 39 -0.21 -5.96 2.81
N MET A 40 -0.85 -5.38 3.82
CA MET A 40 -0.19 -4.87 5.02
C MET A 40 0.55 -5.97 5.78
N VAL A 41 -0.07 -7.12 6.00
CA VAL A 41 0.58 -8.28 6.64
C VAL A 41 1.80 -8.73 5.84
N SER A 42 1.72 -8.75 4.51
CA SER A 42 2.85 -9.09 3.64
C SER A 42 4.01 -8.10 3.81
N ILE A 43 3.74 -6.80 3.80
CA ILE A 43 4.74 -5.75 4.01
C ILE A 43 5.42 -5.92 5.37
N GLN A 44 4.64 -6.04 6.43
CA GLN A 44 5.17 -6.10 7.79
C GLN A 44 5.96 -7.39 8.06
N SER A 45 5.49 -8.53 7.52
CA SER A 45 6.23 -9.79 7.61
C SER A 45 7.57 -9.75 6.85
N SER A 46 7.70 -8.88 5.84
CA SER A 46 8.95 -8.70 5.08
C SER A 46 10.01 -7.89 5.83
N GLY A 47 9.65 -7.23 6.92
CA GLY A 47 10.55 -6.37 7.69
C GLY A 47 11.80 -7.10 8.20
N THR A 48 11.68 -8.38 8.57
CA THR A 48 12.84 -9.20 8.97
C THR A 48 13.82 -9.40 7.81
N LEU A 49 13.32 -9.65 6.59
CA LEU A 49 14.16 -9.77 5.39
C LEU A 49 14.85 -8.45 5.07
N ALA A 50 14.13 -7.34 5.23
CA ALA A 50 14.68 -6.00 5.03
C ALA A 50 15.82 -5.71 6.03
N LYS A 51 15.66 -6.05 7.33
CA LYS A 51 16.70 -5.87 8.35
C LYS A 51 17.98 -6.62 7.99
N VAL A 52 17.89 -7.86 7.51
CA VAL A 52 19.07 -8.63 7.07
C VAL A 52 19.81 -7.89 5.96
N LEU A 53 19.09 -7.39 4.96
CA LEU A 53 19.71 -6.69 3.84
C LEU A 53 20.25 -5.30 4.22
N PHE A 54 19.59 -4.58 5.13
CA PHE A 54 20.05 -3.25 5.58
C PHE A 54 21.33 -3.29 6.41
N ASN A 55 21.66 -4.44 7.01
CA ASN A 55 22.94 -4.62 7.70
C ASN A 55 24.11 -4.75 6.72
N GLU A 56 23.87 -5.24 5.51
CA GLU A 56 24.90 -5.54 4.52
C GLU A 56 24.98 -4.50 3.40
N PHE A 57 23.85 -3.82 3.09
CA PHE A 57 23.73 -2.92 1.95
C PHE A 57 23.11 -1.58 2.33
N PRO A 58 23.49 -0.49 1.65
CA PRO A 58 22.84 0.81 1.83
C PRO A 58 21.33 0.71 1.58
N VAL A 59 20.54 1.31 2.46
CA VAL A 59 19.07 1.24 2.47
C VAL A 59 18.46 1.67 1.13
N LEU A 60 19.00 2.72 0.51
CA LEU A 60 18.55 3.19 -0.81
C LEU A 60 18.84 2.20 -1.93
N THR A 61 19.98 1.47 -1.87
CA THR A 61 20.30 0.40 -2.82
C THR A 61 19.30 -0.73 -2.73
N VAL A 62 19.00 -1.19 -1.50
CA VAL A 62 18.01 -2.24 -1.26
C VAL A 62 16.64 -1.82 -1.78
N SER A 63 16.23 -0.57 -1.51
CA SER A 63 14.94 -0.06 -1.96
C SER A 63 14.84 0.03 -3.49
N ALA A 64 15.86 0.57 -4.15
CA ALA A 64 15.87 0.70 -5.60
C ALA A 64 15.89 -0.67 -6.30
N LEU A 65 16.72 -1.59 -5.80
CA LEU A 65 16.79 -2.96 -6.33
C LEU A 65 15.49 -3.73 -6.08
N ARG A 66 14.88 -3.59 -4.90
CA ARG A 66 13.57 -4.15 -4.59
C ARG A 66 12.51 -3.69 -5.60
N MET A 67 12.46 -2.40 -5.92
CA MET A 67 11.51 -1.85 -6.88
C MET A 67 11.78 -2.36 -8.30
N LEU A 68 13.03 -2.42 -8.72
CA LEU A 68 13.43 -2.97 -10.01
C LEU A 68 13.02 -4.45 -10.16
N LEU A 69 13.37 -5.28 -9.18
CA LEU A 69 13.03 -6.71 -9.20
C LEU A 69 11.52 -6.91 -9.20
N SER A 70 10.77 -6.12 -8.42
CA SER A 70 9.32 -6.17 -8.40
C SER A 70 8.72 -5.80 -9.76
N ALA A 71 9.22 -4.76 -10.41
CA ALA A 71 8.79 -4.37 -11.75
C ALA A 71 9.02 -5.50 -12.77
N VAL A 72 10.20 -6.14 -12.73
CA VAL A 72 10.54 -7.27 -13.61
C VAL A 72 9.64 -8.47 -13.32
N ILE A 73 9.48 -8.86 -12.05
CA ILE A 73 8.61 -9.98 -11.64
C ILE A 73 7.18 -9.76 -12.13
N LEU A 74 6.61 -8.57 -11.89
CA LEU A 74 5.26 -8.24 -12.33
C LEU A 74 5.14 -8.20 -13.85
N ALA A 75 6.17 -7.72 -14.56
CA ALA A 75 6.20 -7.71 -16.00
C ALA A 75 6.11 -9.13 -16.57
N LEU A 76 6.85 -10.07 -15.99
CA LEU A 76 6.84 -11.48 -16.39
C LEU A 76 5.49 -12.15 -16.07
N ILE A 77 4.96 -11.94 -14.84
CA ILE A 77 3.70 -12.53 -14.41
C ILE A 77 2.53 -12.02 -15.26
N PHE A 78 2.42 -10.72 -15.43
CA PHE A 78 1.30 -10.08 -16.13
C PHE A 78 1.53 -9.92 -17.63
N ARG A 79 2.69 -10.35 -18.13
CA ARG A 79 3.04 -10.31 -19.57
C ARG A 79 2.83 -8.89 -20.13
N VAL A 80 3.48 -7.90 -19.55
CA VAL A 80 3.31 -6.47 -19.85
C VAL A 80 3.47 -6.16 -21.35
N TRP A 81 4.27 -6.95 -22.09
CA TRP A 81 4.46 -6.80 -23.54
C TRP A 81 3.22 -7.09 -24.38
N ARG A 82 2.14 -7.65 -23.77
CA ARG A 82 0.87 -7.90 -24.44
C ARG A 82 -0.14 -6.77 -24.29
N ILE A 83 0.24 -5.70 -23.59
CA ILE A 83 -0.64 -4.53 -23.38
C ILE A 83 -0.73 -3.73 -24.67
N ASN A 84 -1.92 -3.24 -24.97
CA ASN A 84 -2.08 -2.22 -25.99
C ASN A 84 -1.68 -0.85 -25.43
N PHE A 85 -0.41 -0.47 -25.69
CA PHE A 85 0.16 0.80 -25.17
C PHE A 85 -0.58 2.06 -25.68
N LYS A 86 -1.36 1.97 -26.76
CA LYS A 86 -2.18 3.08 -27.25
C LYS A 86 -3.35 3.41 -26.32
N GLN A 87 -3.80 2.44 -25.52
CA GLN A 87 -4.89 2.64 -24.54
C GLN A 87 -4.39 3.17 -23.19
N VAL A 88 -3.06 3.17 -22.97
CA VAL A 88 -2.47 3.58 -21.71
C VAL A 88 -2.62 5.10 -21.52
N ARG A 89 -3.23 5.49 -20.43
CA ARG A 89 -3.26 6.89 -20.00
C ARG A 89 -1.99 7.22 -19.23
N TRP A 90 -0.95 7.59 -19.95
CA TRP A 90 0.39 7.81 -19.41
C TRP A 90 0.42 8.80 -18.26
N LYS A 91 -0.40 9.85 -18.26
CA LYS A 91 -0.48 10.80 -17.13
C LYS A 91 -0.84 10.09 -15.81
N ALA A 92 -1.74 9.09 -15.83
CA ALA A 92 -2.12 8.34 -14.64
C ALA A 92 -0.96 7.41 -14.20
N ILE A 93 -0.29 6.74 -15.14
CA ILE A 93 0.86 5.87 -14.86
C ILE A 93 2.04 6.68 -14.29
N LEU A 94 2.37 7.80 -14.95
CA LEU A 94 3.47 8.68 -14.50
C LEU A 94 3.18 9.24 -13.10
N SER A 95 1.96 9.76 -12.85
CA SER A 95 1.62 10.29 -11.52
C SER A 95 1.70 9.21 -10.44
N TYR A 96 1.26 7.99 -10.74
CA TYR A 96 1.35 6.85 -9.83
C TYR A 96 2.80 6.41 -9.58
N GLY A 97 3.60 6.27 -10.64
CA GLY A 97 5.01 5.85 -10.54
C GLY A 97 5.90 6.90 -9.89
N CYS A 98 5.69 8.20 -10.20
CA CYS A 98 6.38 9.29 -9.52
C CYS A 98 6.01 9.34 -8.03
N ALA A 99 4.75 9.07 -7.69
CA ALA A 99 4.32 9.00 -6.29
C ALA A 99 5.03 7.86 -5.55
N LEU A 100 5.11 6.66 -6.15
CA LEU A 100 5.85 5.53 -5.59
C LEU A 100 7.33 5.86 -5.38
N ALA A 101 7.99 6.46 -6.37
CA ALA A 101 9.41 6.81 -6.27
C ALA A 101 9.64 7.88 -5.20
N GLY A 102 8.86 8.98 -5.23
CA GLY A 102 8.98 10.08 -4.27
C GLY A 102 8.74 9.62 -2.84
N MET A 103 7.70 8.82 -2.60
CA MET A 103 7.43 8.22 -1.32
C MET A 103 8.63 7.40 -0.81
N ASN A 104 9.17 6.49 -1.64
CA ASN A 104 10.32 5.68 -1.25
C ASN A 104 11.56 6.53 -0.96
N ILE A 105 11.97 7.42 -1.87
CA ILE A 105 13.17 8.24 -1.69
C ILE A 105 13.10 9.05 -0.40
N LEU A 106 11.97 9.74 -0.18
CA LEU A 106 11.80 10.63 0.96
C LEU A 106 11.67 9.85 2.27
N PHE A 107 10.95 8.72 2.28
CA PHE A 107 10.83 7.87 3.46
C PHE A 107 12.19 7.34 3.91
N TYR A 108 12.98 6.78 2.98
CA TYR A 108 14.30 6.28 3.32
C TYR A 108 15.29 7.40 3.70
N SER A 109 15.12 8.60 3.15
CA SER A 109 15.87 9.78 3.59
C SER A 109 15.45 10.21 5.00
N ALA A 110 14.17 10.07 5.36
CA ALA A 110 13.66 10.35 6.69
C ALA A 110 14.22 9.39 7.74
N ILE A 111 14.17 8.07 7.52
CA ILE A 111 14.65 7.08 8.50
C ILE A 111 16.16 7.08 8.69
N ASN A 112 16.93 7.68 7.79
CA ASN A 112 18.36 7.94 8.00
C ASN A 112 18.62 9.09 8.99
N ARG A 113 17.58 9.86 9.36
CA ARG A 113 17.67 11.07 10.21
C ARG A 113 16.78 11.02 11.44
N LEU A 114 15.75 10.18 11.40
CA LEU A 114 14.75 10.03 12.46
C LEU A 114 14.64 8.56 12.88
N PRO A 115 14.30 8.30 14.14
CA PRO A 115 13.84 6.97 14.56
C PRO A 115 12.66 6.51 13.70
N LEU A 116 12.67 5.23 13.31
CA LEU A 116 11.70 4.65 12.37
C LEU A 116 10.24 4.94 12.76
N GLY A 117 9.89 4.75 14.04
CA GLY A 117 8.51 5.00 14.51
C GLY A 117 8.06 6.45 14.35
N ILE A 118 8.99 7.41 14.52
CA ILE A 118 8.72 8.84 14.32
C ILE A 118 8.52 9.14 12.83
N ALA A 119 9.41 8.65 11.97
CA ALA A 119 9.31 8.83 10.52
C ALA A 119 7.99 8.27 9.98
N VAL A 120 7.62 7.06 10.38
CA VAL A 120 6.35 6.41 10.01
C VAL A 120 5.15 7.23 10.50
N SER A 121 5.16 7.74 11.74
CA SER A 121 4.06 8.54 12.27
C SER A 121 3.81 9.81 11.45
N PHE A 122 4.87 10.50 11.02
CA PHE A 122 4.73 11.67 10.14
C PHE A 122 4.28 11.31 8.73
N GLU A 123 4.75 10.20 8.19
CA GLU A 123 4.34 9.71 6.86
C GLU A 123 2.84 9.41 6.81
N PHE A 124 2.27 8.84 7.88
CA PHE A 124 0.84 8.52 7.97
C PHE A 124 -0.09 9.73 7.93
N ILE A 125 0.41 10.94 8.13
CA ILE A 125 -0.36 12.17 7.92
C ILE A 125 -0.92 12.24 6.49
N GLY A 126 -0.21 11.68 5.51
CA GLY A 126 -0.66 11.65 4.11
C GLY A 126 -1.97 10.88 3.90
N PRO A 127 -2.04 9.57 4.15
CA PRO A 127 -3.26 8.77 4.06
C PRO A 127 -4.41 9.32 4.90
N LEU A 128 -4.14 9.77 6.13
CA LEU A 128 -5.15 10.38 7.00
C LEU A 128 -5.65 11.72 6.45
N GLY A 129 -4.76 12.52 5.86
CA GLY A 129 -5.13 13.75 5.16
C GLY A 129 -6.07 13.48 3.99
N VAL A 130 -5.81 12.41 3.23
CA VAL A 130 -6.75 11.95 2.17
C VAL A 130 -8.07 11.54 2.79
N ALA A 131 -8.06 10.72 3.84
CA ALA A 131 -9.29 10.29 4.51
C ALA A 131 -10.11 11.50 4.99
N LEU A 132 -9.46 12.46 5.63
CA LEU A 132 -10.09 13.70 6.13
C LEU A 132 -10.67 14.55 4.98
N TYR A 133 -9.93 14.71 3.88
CA TYR A 133 -10.40 15.47 2.70
C TYR A 133 -11.65 14.87 2.06
N TYR A 134 -11.78 13.54 2.05
CA TYR A 134 -12.92 12.83 1.50
C TYR A 134 -14.03 12.55 2.52
N ALA A 135 -13.85 12.88 3.80
CA ALA A 135 -14.87 12.79 4.84
C ALA A 135 -16.02 13.77 4.55
N LYS A 136 -17.26 13.26 4.59
CA LYS A 136 -18.46 14.05 4.30
C LYS A 136 -19.53 13.97 5.38
N GLN A 137 -19.57 12.85 6.08
CA GLN A 137 -20.56 12.62 7.12
C GLN A 137 -19.94 12.85 8.50
N LYS A 138 -20.75 13.21 9.48
CA LYS A 138 -20.26 13.47 10.84
C LYS A 138 -19.51 12.27 11.44
N TYR A 139 -19.95 11.07 11.16
CA TYR A 139 -19.28 9.84 11.64
C TYR A 139 -17.94 9.57 10.92
N ASP A 140 -17.74 10.06 9.68
CA ASP A 140 -16.45 9.93 9.00
C ASP A 140 -15.34 10.64 9.81
N PHE A 141 -15.65 11.84 10.34
CA PHE A 141 -14.71 12.60 11.17
C PHE A 141 -14.42 11.91 12.50
N ILE A 142 -15.38 11.16 13.06
CA ILE A 142 -15.16 10.35 14.27
C ILE A 142 -14.12 9.28 14.00
N TRP A 143 -14.27 8.52 12.89
CA TRP A 143 -13.34 7.45 12.57
C TRP A 143 -11.95 7.96 12.21
N VAL A 144 -11.86 9.03 11.43
CA VAL A 144 -10.57 9.67 11.13
C VAL A 144 -9.93 10.25 12.40
N GLY A 145 -10.71 10.88 13.27
CA GLY A 145 -10.23 11.40 14.55
C GLY A 145 -9.70 10.29 15.47
N LEU A 146 -10.39 9.15 15.55
CA LEU A 146 -9.92 7.98 16.29
C LEU A 146 -8.62 7.40 15.68
N ALA A 147 -8.49 7.35 14.36
CA ALA A 147 -7.27 6.90 13.71
C ALA A 147 -6.10 7.82 14.02
N ILE A 148 -6.30 9.13 13.96
CA ILE A 148 -5.30 10.14 14.36
C ILE A 148 -4.91 9.96 15.84
N LEU A 149 -5.88 9.82 16.74
CA LEU A 149 -5.63 9.60 18.16
C LEU A 149 -4.80 8.34 18.39
N GLY A 150 -5.12 7.25 17.69
CA GLY A 150 -4.38 6.01 17.78
C GLY A 150 -2.93 6.15 17.32
N ILE A 151 -2.66 6.88 16.23
CA ILE A 151 -1.30 7.15 15.77
C ILE A 151 -0.54 8.04 16.76
N ILE A 152 -1.20 9.04 17.36
CA ILE A 152 -0.60 9.86 18.41
C ILE A 152 -0.22 9.00 19.63
N LEU A 153 -1.07 8.06 20.04
CA LEU A 153 -0.78 7.15 21.15
C LEU A 153 0.35 6.14 20.82
N LEU A 154 0.55 5.80 19.56
CA LEU A 154 1.68 4.98 19.10
C LEU A 154 2.98 5.78 18.99
N PHE A 155 2.89 7.11 18.94
CA PHE A 155 4.06 7.96 18.77
C PHE A 155 5.05 7.75 19.93
N PRO A 156 6.34 7.48 19.64
CA PRO A 156 7.34 7.20 20.67
C PRO A 156 7.84 8.51 21.29
N PHE A 157 7.07 9.12 22.20
CA PHE A 157 7.39 10.39 22.83
C PHE A 157 8.73 10.38 23.57
N ASP A 158 9.10 9.24 24.16
CA ASP A 158 10.39 9.10 24.86
C ASP A 158 11.59 9.23 23.90
N ALA A 159 11.48 8.63 22.71
CA ALA A 159 12.49 8.77 21.67
C ALA A 159 12.51 10.15 21.00
N ALA A 160 11.40 10.89 21.09
CA ALA A 160 11.29 12.25 20.59
C ALA A 160 11.75 13.32 21.60
N ALA A 161 12.13 12.93 22.83
CA ALA A 161 12.67 13.85 23.84
C ALA A 161 14.05 14.42 23.45
N GLU A 162 14.79 13.75 22.56
CA GLU A 162 15.96 14.32 21.91
C GLU A 162 15.56 15.25 20.77
N ALA A 163 16.39 16.25 20.46
CA ALA A 163 16.11 17.21 19.40
C ALA A 163 15.98 16.50 18.05
N LEU A 164 14.76 16.44 17.51
CA LEU A 164 14.48 15.83 16.20
C LEU A 164 15.08 16.66 15.07
N ASP A 165 15.68 16.00 14.07
CA ASP A 165 16.17 16.67 12.87
C ASP A 165 14.97 17.21 12.03
N PRO A 166 14.83 18.55 11.87
CA PRO A 166 13.73 19.13 11.10
C PRO A 166 13.73 18.72 9.63
N ILE A 167 14.90 18.43 9.06
CA ILE A 167 15.03 17.94 7.68
C ILE A 167 14.46 16.54 7.56
N GLY A 168 14.71 15.69 8.56
CA GLY A 168 14.12 14.36 8.65
C GLY A 168 12.59 14.39 8.72
N ILE A 169 12.03 15.32 9.51
CA ILE A 169 10.58 15.55 9.59
C ILE A 169 10.03 15.99 8.23
N LEU A 170 10.70 16.92 7.55
CA LEU A 170 10.30 17.40 6.23
C LEU A 170 10.29 16.26 5.19
N TYR A 171 11.29 15.37 5.23
CA TYR A 171 11.32 14.18 4.39
C TYR A 171 10.15 13.23 4.69
N ALA A 172 9.84 12.97 5.96
CA ALA A 172 8.73 12.10 6.34
C ALA A 172 7.36 12.66 5.91
N LEU A 173 7.13 13.97 6.14
CA LEU A 173 5.92 14.65 5.66
C LEU A 173 5.84 14.65 4.12
N GLY A 174 6.97 14.85 3.43
CA GLY A 174 7.05 14.75 1.98
C GLY A 174 6.69 13.34 1.48
N ALA A 175 7.19 12.30 2.15
CA ALA A 175 6.83 10.92 1.85
C ALA A 175 5.32 10.70 2.01
N GLY A 176 4.72 11.19 3.09
CA GLY A 176 3.27 11.17 3.32
C GLY A 176 2.50 11.91 2.23
N ALA A 177 2.97 13.07 1.78
CA ALA A 177 2.35 13.79 0.66
C ALA A 177 2.38 12.97 -0.65
N PHE A 178 3.50 12.30 -0.95
CA PHE A 178 3.56 11.38 -2.08
C PHE A 178 2.67 10.16 -1.90
N TRP A 179 2.51 9.65 -0.68
CA TRP A 179 1.56 8.58 -0.38
C TRP A 179 0.11 9.03 -0.64
N ALA A 180 -0.26 10.25 -0.25
CA ALA A 180 -1.55 10.83 -0.59
C ALA A 180 -1.75 10.91 -2.12
N VAL A 181 -0.74 11.34 -2.89
CA VAL A 181 -0.77 11.33 -4.36
C VAL A 181 -0.92 9.91 -4.91
N TYR A 182 -0.21 8.93 -4.35
CA TYR A 182 -0.32 7.52 -4.71
C TYR A 182 -1.77 7.00 -4.57
N ILE A 183 -2.42 7.28 -3.44
CA ILE A 183 -3.81 6.87 -3.19
C ILE A 183 -4.74 7.47 -4.26
N VAL A 184 -4.65 8.78 -4.49
CA VAL A 184 -5.50 9.48 -5.45
C VAL A 184 -5.20 9.08 -6.91
N ALA A 185 -3.91 8.93 -7.25
CA ALA A 185 -3.49 8.53 -8.59
C ALA A 185 -3.89 7.08 -8.92
N GLY A 186 -3.76 6.18 -7.94
CA GLY A 186 -4.11 4.76 -8.10
C GLY A 186 -5.60 4.52 -8.37
N GLN A 187 -6.47 5.44 -7.94
CA GLN A 187 -7.91 5.40 -8.22
C GLN A 187 -8.28 5.91 -9.62
N LYS A 188 -7.39 6.66 -10.27
CA LYS A 188 -7.67 7.19 -11.62
C LYS A 188 -7.66 6.08 -12.67
N PRO A 189 -8.58 6.14 -13.66
CA PRO A 189 -8.56 5.18 -14.76
C PRO A 189 -7.26 5.30 -15.56
N SER A 190 -6.51 4.22 -15.66
CA SER A 190 -5.24 4.16 -16.41
C SER A 190 -5.41 3.69 -17.87
N GLY A 191 -6.62 3.27 -18.27
CA GLY A 191 -6.89 2.67 -19.58
C GLY A 191 -6.51 1.18 -19.69
N ILE A 192 -5.89 0.63 -18.64
CA ILE A 192 -5.43 -0.75 -18.53
C ILE A 192 -5.83 -1.37 -17.18
N SER A 193 -5.61 -2.67 -17.01
CA SER A 193 -5.92 -3.35 -15.76
C SER A 193 -5.11 -2.80 -14.58
N GLY A 194 -5.58 -3.02 -13.35
CA GLY A 194 -4.88 -2.60 -12.13
C GLY A 194 -3.47 -3.15 -12.04
N ASN A 195 -3.30 -4.44 -12.28
CA ASN A 195 -2.01 -5.12 -12.21
C ASN A 195 -1.00 -4.56 -13.21
N HIS A 196 -1.45 -4.26 -14.44
CA HIS A 196 -0.61 -3.59 -15.42
C HIS A 196 -0.26 -2.15 -15.03
N THR A 197 -1.18 -1.45 -14.34
CA THR A 197 -0.93 -0.11 -13.80
C THR A 197 0.18 -0.15 -12.75
N VAL A 198 0.13 -1.10 -11.81
CA VAL A 198 1.20 -1.30 -10.82
C VAL A 198 2.53 -1.61 -11.50
N CYS A 199 2.54 -2.55 -12.44
CA CYS A 199 3.75 -2.92 -13.17
C CYS A 199 4.41 -1.73 -13.87
N LEU A 200 3.65 -0.99 -14.69
CA LEU A 200 4.17 0.19 -15.39
C LEU A 200 4.54 1.32 -14.43
N GLY A 201 3.76 1.51 -13.35
CA GLY A 201 4.10 2.49 -12.32
C GLY A 201 5.40 2.16 -11.58
N MET A 202 5.64 0.88 -11.29
CA MET A 202 6.91 0.43 -10.72
C MET A 202 8.08 0.61 -11.70
N PHE A 203 7.88 0.39 -13.00
CA PHE A 203 8.90 0.73 -13.98
C PHE A 203 9.24 2.21 -14.00
N VAL A 204 8.23 3.08 -13.98
CA VAL A 204 8.45 4.54 -13.87
C VAL A 204 9.19 4.88 -12.59
N GLY A 205 8.78 4.33 -11.45
CA GLY A 205 9.47 4.53 -10.18
C GLY A 205 10.90 4.01 -10.20
N THR A 206 11.14 2.84 -10.81
CA THR A 206 12.48 2.28 -11.00
C THR A 206 13.36 3.20 -11.85
N LEU A 207 12.85 3.76 -12.95
CA LEU A 207 13.60 4.69 -13.79
C LEU A 207 14.05 5.95 -13.02
N ILE A 208 13.24 6.43 -12.09
CA ILE A 208 13.58 7.57 -11.22
C ILE A 208 14.66 7.17 -10.20
N LEU A 209 14.57 5.95 -9.64
CA LEU A 209 15.54 5.43 -8.67
C LEU A 209 16.82 4.88 -9.32
N LEU A 210 16.81 4.63 -10.62
CA LEU A 210 17.93 4.03 -11.34
C LEU A 210 19.25 4.81 -11.21
N PRO A 211 19.28 6.15 -11.31
CA PRO A 211 20.51 6.91 -11.08
C PRO A 211 21.08 6.69 -9.67
N ILE A 212 20.21 6.64 -8.65
CA ILE A 212 20.60 6.38 -7.27
C ILE A 212 21.20 4.97 -7.15
N LEU A 213 20.58 3.99 -7.78
CA LEU A 213 21.06 2.60 -7.78
C LEU A 213 22.45 2.48 -8.46
N ILE A 214 22.62 3.09 -9.63
CA ILE A 214 23.87 3.03 -10.41
C ILE A 214 25.02 3.73 -9.66
N MET A 215 24.73 4.86 -9.03
CA MET A 215 25.72 5.63 -8.27
C MET A 215 25.97 5.06 -6.85
N SER A 216 25.21 4.07 -6.43
CA SER A 216 25.36 3.48 -5.10
C SER A 216 26.63 2.61 -5.02
N PRO A 217 27.50 2.84 -4.03
CA PRO A 217 28.69 2.01 -3.82
C PRO A 217 28.33 0.55 -3.48
N GLY A 218 27.10 0.28 -3.05
CA GLY A 218 26.63 -1.07 -2.74
C GLY A 218 26.25 -1.91 -3.96
N LEU A 219 26.17 -1.34 -5.16
CA LEU A 219 25.70 -2.08 -6.33
C LEU A 219 26.65 -3.22 -6.74
N SER A 220 27.97 -3.01 -6.69
CA SER A 220 28.97 -4.06 -6.97
C SER A 220 28.86 -5.21 -5.98
N LEU A 221 28.66 -4.89 -4.69
CA LEU A 221 28.51 -5.88 -3.63
C LEU A 221 27.27 -6.77 -3.82
N VAL A 222 26.21 -6.24 -4.42
CA VAL A 222 24.99 -6.99 -4.71
C VAL A 222 25.27 -8.14 -5.69
N PHE A 223 26.07 -7.91 -6.73
CA PHE A 223 26.34 -8.93 -7.75
C PHE A 223 27.18 -10.10 -7.23
N GLU A 224 28.01 -9.84 -6.24
CA GLU A 224 28.89 -10.86 -5.61
C GLU A 224 28.23 -11.54 -4.38
N SER A 225 27.03 -11.09 -4.03
CA SER A 225 26.38 -11.43 -2.78
C SER A 225 25.60 -12.75 -2.87
N PRO A 226 25.62 -13.59 -1.82
CA PRO A 226 24.75 -14.76 -1.68
C PRO A 226 23.30 -14.38 -1.33
N TYR A 227 22.98 -13.09 -1.11
CA TYR A 227 21.69 -12.63 -0.59
C TYR A 227 20.59 -12.46 -1.66
N TRP A 228 20.78 -12.94 -2.89
CA TRP A 228 19.78 -12.82 -3.97
C TRP A 228 18.41 -13.38 -3.60
N PHE A 229 18.37 -14.47 -2.82
CA PHE A 229 17.11 -15.01 -2.33
C PHE A 229 16.36 -13.99 -1.47
N TYR A 230 17.05 -13.28 -0.57
CA TYR A 230 16.47 -12.23 0.27
C TYR A 230 15.99 -11.05 -0.55
N PHE A 231 16.73 -10.62 -1.57
CA PHE A 231 16.30 -9.55 -2.48
C PHE A 231 15.02 -9.91 -3.24
N ILE A 232 14.95 -11.13 -3.79
CA ILE A 232 13.77 -11.61 -4.53
C ILE A 232 12.58 -11.75 -3.58
N ALA A 233 12.78 -12.37 -2.41
CA ALA A 233 11.73 -12.54 -1.41
C ALA A 233 11.21 -11.17 -0.92
N LEU A 234 12.10 -10.22 -0.66
CA LEU A 234 11.74 -8.85 -0.27
C LEU A 234 10.99 -8.14 -1.40
N ALA A 235 11.43 -8.28 -2.66
CA ALA A 235 10.76 -7.69 -3.81
C ALA A 235 9.33 -8.23 -3.98
N VAL A 236 9.11 -9.51 -3.72
CA VAL A 236 7.77 -10.11 -3.78
C VAL A 236 6.93 -9.67 -2.60
N MET A 237 7.43 -9.84 -1.36
CA MET A 237 6.63 -9.67 -0.14
C MET A 237 6.41 -8.20 0.24
N ALA A 238 7.37 -7.32 -0.05
CA ALA A 238 7.27 -5.90 0.30
C ALA A 238 6.83 -5.01 -0.88
N SER A 239 6.72 -5.54 -2.09
CA SER A 239 6.37 -4.70 -3.24
C SER A 239 5.45 -5.36 -4.24
N ALA A 240 5.87 -6.42 -4.95
CA ALA A 240 5.09 -6.97 -6.06
C ALA A 240 3.71 -7.45 -5.62
N LEU A 241 3.64 -8.25 -4.56
CA LEU A 241 2.39 -8.75 -4.01
C LEU A 241 1.56 -7.64 -3.37
N PRO A 242 2.06 -6.88 -2.38
CA PRO A 242 1.23 -5.89 -1.69
C PRO A 242 0.72 -4.79 -2.61
N PHE A 243 1.54 -4.16 -3.44
CA PHE A 243 1.05 -3.12 -4.34
C PHE A 243 0.05 -3.62 -5.37
N SER A 244 0.12 -4.91 -5.77
CA SER A 244 -0.91 -5.52 -6.61
C SER A 244 -2.24 -5.67 -5.88
N LEU A 245 -2.21 -6.11 -4.61
CA LEU A 245 -3.40 -6.25 -3.76
C LEU A 245 -3.98 -4.87 -3.40
N GLU A 246 -3.12 -3.92 -3.04
CA GLU A 246 -3.52 -2.53 -2.76
C GLU A 246 -4.16 -1.86 -3.97
N MET A 247 -3.66 -2.09 -5.18
CA MET A 247 -4.27 -1.54 -6.39
C MET A 247 -5.70 -2.05 -6.59
N ILE A 248 -5.95 -3.34 -6.27
CA ILE A 248 -7.30 -3.88 -6.29
C ILE A 248 -8.15 -3.19 -5.22
N ALA A 249 -7.63 -3.00 -4.03
CA ALA A 249 -8.30 -2.29 -2.95
C ALA A 249 -8.58 -0.82 -3.32
N LEU A 250 -7.59 -0.09 -3.82
CA LEU A 250 -7.70 1.31 -4.25
C LEU A 250 -8.80 1.54 -5.29
N ARG A 251 -9.01 0.57 -6.17
CA ARG A 251 -10.06 0.68 -7.22
C ARG A 251 -11.45 0.31 -6.74
N ASN A 252 -11.57 -0.33 -5.59
CA ASN A 252 -12.86 -0.82 -5.07
C ASN A 252 -13.28 -0.17 -3.75
N LEU A 253 -12.36 0.48 -3.04
CA LEU A 253 -12.62 1.26 -1.84
C LEU A 253 -12.67 2.76 -2.15
N SER A 254 -13.38 3.51 -1.31
CA SER A 254 -13.30 4.98 -1.36
C SER A 254 -11.95 5.47 -0.82
N PRO A 255 -11.47 6.69 -1.22
CA PRO A 255 -10.26 7.26 -0.64
C PRO A 255 -10.33 7.39 0.88
N LEU A 256 -11.50 7.72 1.43
CA LEU A 256 -11.76 7.75 2.87
C LEU A 256 -11.50 6.37 3.50
N SER A 257 -12.15 5.32 2.97
CA SER A 257 -12.00 3.96 3.52
C SER A 257 -10.58 3.46 3.39
N PHE A 258 -9.93 3.69 2.25
CA PHE A 258 -8.54 3.26 2.04
C PHE A 258 -7.60 3.99 3.01
N GLY A 259 -7.66 5.32 3.10
CA GLY A 259 -6.81 6.12 3.99
C GLY A 259 -7.04 5.82 5.48
N THR A 260 -8.28 5.53 5.90
CA THR A 260 -8.55 5.13 7.29
C THR A 260 -8.07 3.71 7.58
N LEU A 261 -8.26 2.77 6.62
CA LEU A 261 -7.82 1.38 6.78
C LEU A 261 -6.29 1.25 6.81
N THR A 262 -5.57 2.08 6.03
CA THR A 262 -4.10 2.07 6.06
C THR A 262 -3.54 2.46 7.43
N SER A 263 -4.30 3.16 8.29
CA SER A 263 -3.88 3.43 9.66
C SER A 263 -3.71 2.15 10.52
N LEU A 264 -4.22 0.98 10.05
CA LEU A 264 -3.93 -0.31 10.67
C LEU A 264 -2.48 -0.78 10.47
N GLU A 265 -1.76 -0.21 9.52
CA GLU A 265 -0.40 -0.66 9.19
C GLU A 265 0.58 -0.52 10.39
N PRO A 266 0.66 0.62 11.11
CA PRO A 266 1.43 0.70 12.34
C PRO A 266 0.96 -0.28 13.42
N ALA A 267 -0.35 -0.56 13.48
CA ALA A 267 -0.89 -1.52 14.42
C ALA A 267 -0.43 -2.96 14.08
N ILE A 268 -0.46 -3.32 12.80
CA ILE A 268 0.05 -4.62 12.32
C ILE A 268 1.56 -4.70 12.53
N ALA A 269 2.31 -3.61 12.35
CA ALA A 269 3.74 -3.54 12.64
C ALA A 269 4.04 -3.84 14.12
N ALA A 270 3.34 -3.16 15.03
CA ALA A 270 3.51 -3.37 16.46
C ALA A 270 3.13 -4.80 16.89
N LEU A 271 2.05 -5.37 16.34
CA LEU A 271 1.68 -6.75 16.55
C LEU A 271 2.73 -7.73 16.00
N SER A 272 3.33 -7.43 14.85
CA SER A 272 4.40 -8.24 14.28
C SER A 272 5.65 -8.21 15.16
N GLY A 273 6.03 -7.05 15.71
CA GLY A 273 7.09 -6.91 16.70
C GLY A 273 6.84 -7.75 17.95
N PHE A 274 5.62 -7.69 18.49
CA PHE A 274 5.20 -8.48 19.64
C PHE A 274 5.29 -10.00 19.36
N ILE A 275 4.75 -10.47 18.22
CA ILE A 275 4.66 -11.90 17.90
C ILE A 275 6.01 -12.49 17.48
N PHE A 276 6.77 -11.81 16.62
CA PHE A 276 7.97 -12.36 16.00
C PHE A 276 9.27 -11.95 16.69
N LEU A 277 9.27 -10.80 17.38
CA LEU A 277 10.48 -10.26 18.06
C LEU A 277 10.37 -10.31 19.58
N SER A 278 9.24 -10.84 20.12
CA SER A 278 8.97 -10.89 21.57
C SER A 278 9.06 -9.52 22.25
N GLU A 279 8.75 -8.44 21.50
CA GLU A 279 8.71 -7.08 22.03
C GLU A 279 7.51 -6.94 22.97
N GLN A 280 7.70 -6.32 24.13
CA GLN A 280 6.59 -6.05 25.05
C GLN A 280 5.86 -4.78 24.63
N LEU A 281 4.56 -4.90 24.45
CA LEU A 281 3.70 -3.74 24.17
C LEU A 281 3.46 -2.94 25.45
N LEU A 282 3.75 -1.66 25.41
CA LEU A 282 3.37 -0.72 26.46
C LEU A 282 1.84 -0.60 26.52
N TRP A 283 1.31 -0.23 27.67
CA TRP A 283 -0.13 0.00 27.83
C TRP A 283 -0.67 1.05 26.84
N THR A 284 0.08 2.13 26.62
CA THR A 284 -0.26 3.16 25.63
C THR A 284 -0.35 2.60 24.20
N GLN A 285 0.57 1.73 23.83
CA GLN A 285 0.56 1.05 22.52
C GLN A 285 -0.64 0.10 22.40
N THR A 286 -0.98 -0.64 23.44
CA THR A 286 -2.19 -1.49 23.44
C THR A 286 -3.45 -0.66 23.25
N LEU A 287 -3.58 0.47 23.94
CA LEU A 287 -4.71 1.40 23.77
C LEU A 287 -4.74 1.99 22.36
N ALA A 288 -3.58 2.34 21.81
CA ALA A 288 -3.44 2.81 20.44
C ALA A 288 -3.94 1.78 19.43
N LEU A 289 -3.52 0.52 19.57
CA LEU A 289 -3.98 -0.58 18.69
C LEU A 289 -5.50 -0.72 18.72
N LEU A 290 -6.10 -0.74 19.91
CA LEU A 290 -7.55 -0.83 20.07
C LEU A 290 -8.27 0.35 19.42
N THR A 291 -7.74 1.55 19.56
CA THR A 291 -8.30 2.78 18.99
C THR A 291 -8.24 2.77 17.46
N ILE A 292 -7.11 2.34 16.88
CA ILE A 292 -6.93 2.24 15.43
C ILE A 292 -7.84 1.14 14.84
N VAL A 293 -7.92 -0.01 15.51
CA VAL A 293 -8.82 -1.11 15.08
C VAL A 293 -10.28 -0.64 15.12
N ALA A 294 -10.70 0.03 16.19
CA ALA A 294 -12.05 0.59 16.30
C ALA A 294 -12.35 1.59 15.18
N ALA A 295 -11.41 2.50 14.87
CA ALA A 295 -11.52 3.45 13.77
C ALA A 295 -11.74 2.75 12.42
N SER A 296 -10.90 1.74 12.12
CA SER A 296 -10.92 1.02 10.85
C SER A 296 -12.18 0.16 10.69
N VAL A 297 -12.59 -0.55 11.75
CA VAL A 297 -13.83 -1.34 11.76
C VAL A 297 -15.04 -0.41 11.62
N GLY A 298 -15.10 0.68 12.40
CA GLY A 298 -16.20 1.64 12.36
C GLY A 298 -16.35 2.29 10.98
N CYS A 299 -15.25 2.74 10.39
CA CYS A 299 -15.24 3.29 9.02
C CYS A 299 -15.71 2.25 7.98
N THR A 300 -15.24 1.01 8.09
CA THR A 300 -15.63 -0.08 7.19
C THR A 300 -17.13 -0.36 7.26
N VAL A 301 -17.66 -0.55 8.46
CA VAL A 301 -19.08 -0.88 8.68
C VAL A 301 -19.99 0.26 8.21
N THR A 302 -19.69 1.50 8.61
CA THR A 302 -20.51 2.66 8.23
C THR A 302 -20.50 2.92 6.73
N THR A 303 -19.33 2.78 6.08
CA THR A 303 -19.22 2.95 4.63
C THR A 303 -19.95 1.84 3.87
N GLN A 304 -19.86 0.59 4.35
CA GLN A 304 -20.58 -0.54 3.75
C GLN A 304 -22.10 -0.37 3.84
N HIS A 305 -22.61 0.03 5.00
CA HIS A 305 -24.05 0.30 5.17
C HIS A 305 -24.53 1.43 4.28
N ALA A 306 -23.78 2.53 4.19
CA ALA A 306 -24.10 3.65 3.32
C ALA A 306 -24.13 3.24 1.83
N ARG A 307 -23.20 2.38 1.40
CA ARG A 307 -23.17 1.84 0.03
C ARG A 307 -24.39 0.95 -0.24
N GLN A 308 -24.71 0.02 0.64
CA GLN A 308 -25.88 -0.87 0.50
C GLN A 308 -27.20 -0.09 0.45
N ALA A 309 -27.34 0.94 1.29
CA ALA A 309 -28.50 1.84 1.27
C ALA A 309 -28.66 2.57 -0.07
N ARG A 310 -27.55 3.07 -0.65
CA ARG A 310 -27.56 3.72 -1.98
C ARG A 310 -27.94 2.74 -3.09
N GLU A 311 -27.35 1.56 -3.12
CA GLU A 311 -27.65 0.52 -4.11
C GLU A 311 -29.13 0.10 -4.06
N LYS A 312 -29.68 -0.03 -2.83
CA LYS A 312 -31.11 -0.33 -2.62
C LYS A 312 -32.02 0.79 -3.12
N ALA A 313 -31.66 2.04 -2.83
CA ALA A 313 -32.41 3.23 -3.31
C ALA A 313 -32.38 3.36 -4.85
N GLU A 314 -31.23 3.07 -5.48
CA GLU A 314 -31.12 3.07 -6.94
C GLU A 314 -31.96 1.98 -7.61
N LYS A 315 -31.98 0.76 -7.01
CA LYS A 315 -32.84 -0.34 -7.51
C LYS A 315 -34.31 0.02 -7.44
N ILE A 316 -34.77 0.61 -6.34
CA ILE A 316 -36.15 1.08 -6.17
C ILE A 316 -36.47 2.15 -7.21
N LYS A 317 -35.57 3.13 -7.41
CA LYS A 317 -35.77 4.20 -8.38
C LYS A 317 -35.82 3.69 -9.83
N LYS A 318 -35.05 2.66 -10.17
CA LYS A 318 -35.11 2.00 -11.50
C LYS A 318 -36.41 1.19 -11.67
N ALA A 319 -36.86 0.49 -10.65
CA ALA A 319 -38.13 -0.26 -10.67
C ALA A 319 -39.32 0.66 -10.87
N ASN A 320 -39.39 1.77 -10.13
CA ASN A 320 -40.47 2.77 -10.28
C ASN A 320 -40.44 3.51 -11.63
N LYS A 321 -39.28 3.51 -12.33
CA LYS A 321 -39.16 4.13 -13.65
C LYS A 321 -39.49 3.16 -14.79
N ALA A 322 -39.47 1.86 -14.52
CA ALA A 322 -39.79 0.79 -15.47
C ALA A 322 -41.30 0.40 -15.47
N ASP A 323 -42.04 0.83 -14.45
CA ASP A 323 -43.50 0.65 -14.35
C ASP A 323 -44.21 2.02 -14.32
N PRO A 324 -44.38 2.67 -15.50
CA PRO A 324 -45.21 3.84 -15.62
C PRO A 324 -46.65 3.35 -15.84
N SER A 325 -47.39 3.09 -14.72
CA SER A 325 -48.87 2.89 -14.77
C SER A 325 -49.60 4.10 -15.32
#